data_bde217d77a94809a040d30da9db8af30
#
_entry.id   bde217d77a94809a040d30da9db8af30
#
_cell.length_a   1.000
_cell.length_b   1.000
_cell.length_c   1.000
_cell.angle_alpha   90.00
_cell.angle_beta   90.00
_cell.angle_gamma   90.00
#
_symmetry.space_group_name_H-M   'P 1'
#
loop_
_entity.id
_entity.type
_entity.pdbx_description
1 polymer ?
#
loop_
_entity_poly.entity_id
_entity_poly.type
_entity_poly.pdbx_seq_one_letter_code
_entity_poly.pdbx_strand_id
1 'polypeptide(L)'
;MLEKAKQWIEKAIKHLDLEYAKLQLWRANPVMIEWILVEQYGAMQPIQNMASVSNLDSQTLSIKPWDRNVIHPIAKAITESWLWLNPQTMADSVIIKVPPLTEERRKEIAKVAKNMAEDAKVSVRNARQESLKDIKKAEDNKEISEDIRKDYETQLQKLIDDANKKIEEHFKQKEADIMKV
;
A
#
# COMPACT_ATOMS: atom_id res chain seq x y z
N MET A 1 -5.39 -0.99 29.35
CA MET A 1 -4.07 -1.52 28.96
C MET A 1 -4.11 -2.18 27.59
N LEU A 2 -4.88 -3.25 27.38
CA LEU A 2 -4.93 -3.97 26.08
C LEU A 2 -5.47 -3.16 24.89
N GLU A 3 -6.32 -2.16 25.12
CA GLU A 3 -6.82 -1.29 24.04
C GLU A 3 -5.70 -0.54 23.29
N LYS A 4 -4.68 -0.09 24.01
CA LYS A 4 -3.51 0.57 23.40
C LYS A 4 -2.75 -0.41 22.52
N ALA A 5 -2.56 -1.66 22.97
CA ALA A 5 -1.94 -2.72 22.18
C ALA A 5 -2.76 -3.04 20.91
N LYS A 6 -4.08 -3.17 21.02
CA LYS A 6 -4.96 -3.38 19.84
C LYS A 6 -4.83 -2.26 18.82
N GLN A 7 -4.87 -0.99 19.26
CA GLN A 7 -4.73 0.16 18.38
C GLN A 7 -3.36 0.18 17.65
N TRP A 8 -2.29 -0.20 18.32
CA TRP A 8 -0.96 -0.26 17.70
C TRP A 8 -0.85 -1.38 16.68
N ILE A 9 -1.41 -2.56 17.00
CA ILE A 9 -1.48 -3.71 16.09
C ILE A 9 -2.30 -3.34 14.86
N GLU A 10 -3.48 -2.73 15.03
CA GLU A 10 -4.33 -2.29 13.90
C GLU A 10 -3.62 -1.25 13.02
N LYS A 11 -2.90 -0.30 13.62
CA LYS A 11 -2.09 0.67 12.86
C LYS A 11 -1.00 -0.02 12.05
N ALA A 12 -0.32 -1.02 12.63
CA ALA A 12 0.72 -1.76 11.93
C ALA A 12 0.16 -2.54 10.73
N ILE A 13 -1.00 -3.20 10.89
CA ILE A 13 -1.66 -3.93 9.80
C ILE A 13 -2.15 -2.95 8.71
N LYS A 14 -2.81 -1.86 9.08
CA LYS A 14 -3.24 -0.82 8.12
C LYS A 14 -2.07 -0.21 7.35
N HIS A 15 -0.94 0.02 8.03
CA HIS A 15 0.26 0.50 7.36
C HIS A 15 0.77 -0.52 6.34
N LEU A 16 0.80 -1.80 6.69
CA LEU A 16 1.17 -2.88 5.76
C LEU A 16 0.25 -2.90 4.53
N ASP A 17 -1.07 -2.77 4.73
CA ASP A 17 -2.03 -2.74 3.62
C ASP A 17 -1.81 -1.54 2.68
N LEU A 18 -1.50 -0.36 3.24
CA LEU A 18 -1.17 0.83 2.46
C LEU A 18 0.13 0.64 1.66
N GLU A 19 1.17 0.05 2.26
CA GLU A 19 2.42 -0.25 1.56
C GLU A 19 2.20 -1.30 0.46
N TYR A 20 1.36 -2.32 0.72
CA TYR A 20 0.97 -3.30 -0.29
C TYR A 20 0.15 -2.70 -1.43
N ALA A 21 -0.66 -1.68 -1.17
CA ALA A 21 -1.37 -0.96 -2.22
C ALA A 21 -0.40 -0.24 -3.17
N LYS A 22 0.68 0.33 -2.64
CA LYS A 22 1.74 0.96 -3.46
C LYS A 22 2.46 -0.03 -4.37
N LEU A 23 2.56 -1.30 -3.98
CA LEU A 23 3.18 -2.36 -4.79
C LEU A 23 2.31 -2.82 -5.97
N GLN A 24 1.11 -2.30 -6.17
CA GLN A 24 0.21 -2.68 -7.30
C GLN A 24 0.53 -1.98 -8.63
N LEU A 25 1.74 -1.47 -8.79
CA LEU A 25 2.18 -0.69 -9.95
C LEU A 25 2.26 -1.47 -11.29
N TRP A 26 2.04 -2.80 -11.27
CA TRP A 26 2.11 -3.66 -12.48
C TRP A 26 0.77 -3.94 -13.16
N ARG A 27 -0.34 -3.50 -12.60
CA ARG A 27 -1.65 -3.47 -13.27
C ARG A 27 -1.98 -2.04 -13.62
N ALA A 28 -2.57 -1.86 -14.79
CA ALA A 28 -3.11 -0.58 -15.17
C ALA A 28 -4.12 -0.12 -14.10
N ASN A 29 -3.72 0.87 -13.29
CA ASN A 29 -4.56 1.45 -12.26
C ASN A 29 -4.62 2.96 -12.48
N PRO A 30 -5.82 3.55 -12.65
CA PRO A 30 -5.99 4.98 -12.82
C PRO A 30 -5.25 5.83 -11.78
N VAL A 31 -5.25 5.39 -10.52
CA VAL A 31 -4.59 6.08 -9.42
C VAL A 31 -3.09 6.33 -9.66
N MET A 32 -2.43 5.50 -10.50
CA MET A 32 -0.99 5.67 -10.80
C MET A 32 -0.69 7.00 -11.49
N ILE A 33 -1.62 7.50 -12.30
CA ILE A 33 -1.42 8.65 -13.19
C ILE A 33 -2.28 9.85 -12.82
N GLU A 34 -3.34 9.68 -12.01
CA GLU A 34 -4.27 10.74 -11.63
C GLU A 34 -3.58 11.93 -10.97
N TRP A 35 -2.50 11.68 -10.22
CA TRP A 35 -1.75 12.68 -9.47
C TRP A 35 -0.60 13.32 -10.24
N ILE A 36 -0.33 12.90 -11.48
CA ILE A 36 0.70 13.52 -12.30
C ILE A 36 0.27 14.95 -12.62
N LEU A 37 1.17 15.90 -12.35
CA LEU A 37 0.93 17.31 -12.62
C LEU A 37 1.22 17.60 -14.10
N VAL A 38 0.27 18.26 -14.75
CA VAL A 38 0.35 18.69 -16.15
C VAL A 38 0.22 20.19 -16.19
N GLU A 39 1.08 20.85 -16.96
CA GLU A 39 0.98 22.28 -17.21
C GLU A 39 -0.14 22.56 -18.22
N GLN A 40 -1.14 23.33 -17.79
CA GLN A 40 -2.22 23.81 -18.63
C GLN A 40 -2.45 25.31 -18.36
N TYR A 41 -2.38 26.12 -19.41
CA TYR A 41 -2.59 27.58 -19.34
C TYR A 41 -1.74 28.28 -18.26
N GLY A 42 -0.48 27.81 -18.07
CA GLY A 42 0.43 28.38 -17.07
C GLY A 42 0.18 27.93 -15.61
N ALA A 43 -0.71 26.98 -15.39
CA ALA A 43 -1.00 26.38 -14.08
C ALA A 43 -0.72 24.88 -14.09
N MET A 44 -0.12 24.36 -13.01
CA MET A 44 0.10 22.93 -12.81
C MET A 44 -1.15 22.30 -12.19
N GLN A 45 -1.75 21.35 -12.88
CA GLN A 45 -2.97 20.65 -12.42
C GLN A 45 -2.80 19.14 -12.53
N PRO A 46 -3.36 18.34 -11.60
CA PRO A 46 -3.34 16.89 -11.71
C PRO A 46 -4.25 16.40 -12.84
N ILE A 47 -3.87 15.30 -13.49
CA ILE A 47 -4.59 14.71 -14.63
C ILE A 47 -6.07 14.47 -14.29
N GLN A 48 -6.39 14.06 -13.07
CA GLN A 48 -7.78 13.83 -12.63
C GLN A 48 -8.70 15.05 -12.80
N ASN A 49 -8.14 16.26 -12.79
CA ASN A 49 -8.92 17.51 -12.93
C ASN A 49 -9.15 17.92 -14.39
N MET A 50 -8.49 17.27 -15.36
CA MET A 50 -8.57 17.65 -16.76
C MET A 50 -8.92 16.49 -17.70
N ALA A 51 -8.93 15.26 -17.19
CA ALA A 51 -9.21 14.08 -18.01
C ALA A 51 -9.92 12.98 -17.20
N SER A 52 -10.72 12.18 -17.89
CA SER A 52 -11.24 10.92 -17.36
C SER A 52 -10.23 9.80 -17.62
N VAL A 53 -9.85 9.07 -16.58
CA VAL A 53 -8.95 7.92 -16.65
C VAL A 53 -9.75 6.64 -16.49
N SER A 54 -9.60 5.70 -17.41
CA SER A 54 -10.29 4.41 -17.37
C SER A 54 -9.37 3.28 -17.80
N ASN A 55 -9.66 2.07 -17.33
CA ASN A 55 -8.98 0.86 -17.78
C ASN A 55 -9.66 0.34 -19.05
N LEU A 56 -8.89 0.15 -20.12
CA LEU A 56 -9.34 -0.59 -21.30
C LEU A 56 -9.20 -2.08 -21.06
N ASP A 57 -8.10 -2.49 -20.45
CA ASP A 57 -7.82 -3.88 -20.03
C ASP A 57 -6.92 -3.88 -18.78
N SER A 58 -6.46 -5.06 -18.36
CA SER A 58 -5.61 -5.23 -17.16
C SER A 58 -4.24 -4.55 -17.25
N GLN A 59 -3.81 -4.17 -18.46
CA GLN A 59 -2.49 -3.60 -18.74
C GLN A 59 -2.56 -2.27 -19.50
N THR A 60 -3.75 -1.80 -19.85
CA THR A 60 -3.92 -0.60 -20.70
C THR A 60 -4.82 0.42 -20.02
N LEU A 61 -4.30 1.61 -19.85
CA LEU A 61 -5.05 2.79 -19.41
C LEU A 61 -5.41 3.67 -20.60
N SER A 62 -6.61 4.22 -20.58
CA SER A 62 -7.07 5.27 -21.48
C SER A 62 -7.32 6.54 -20.69
N ILE A 63 -6.69 7.62 -21.11
CA ILE A 63 -6.90 8.96 -20.59
C ILE A 63 -7.64 9.76 -21.64
N LYS A 64 -8.84 10.17 -21.33
CA LYS A 64 -9.68 10.97 -22.24
C LYS A 64 -9.82 12.37 -21.67
N PRO A 65 -9.03 13.35 -22.18
CA PRO A 65 -9.12 14.72 -21.72
C PRO A 65 -10.41 15.36 -22.17
N TRP A 66 -10.90 16.33 -21.43
CA TRP A 66 -12.07 17.13 -21.80
C TRP A 66 -11.75 18.15 -22.87
N ASP A 67 -10.48 18.59 -22.93
CA ASP A 67 -9.95 19.48 -23.96
C ASP A 67 -8.87 18.77 -24.76
N ARG A 68 -9.03 18.72 -26.09
CA ARG A 68 -8.06 18.07 -26.99
C ARG A 68 -6.68 18.73 -26.98
N ASN A 69 -6.61 20.01 -26.65
CA ASN A 69 -5.34 20.74 -26.62
C ASN A 69 -4.36 20.23 -25.54
N VAL A 70 -4.90 19.54 -24.51
CA VAL A 70 -4.06 19.02 -23.43
C VAL A 70 -3.55 17.58 -23.65
N ILE A 71 -3.90 16.93 -24.77
CA ILE A 71 -3.44 15.58 -25.10
C ILE A 71 -1.91 15.51 -25.10
N HIS A 72 -1.24 16.42 -25.81
CA HIS A 72 0.23 16.46 -25.87
C HIS A 72 0.88 16.84 -24.53
N PRO A 73 0.42 17.87 -23.79
CA PRO A 73 0.90 18.13 -22.44
C PRO A 73 0.78 16.94 -21.48
N ILE A 74 -0.34 16.22 -21.51
CA ILE A 74 -0.55 14.99 -20.70
C ILE A 74 0.48 13.92 -21.09
N ALA A 75 0.64 13.63 -22.38
CA ALA A 75 1.60 12.63 -22.84
C ALA A 75 3.03 13.00 -22.43
N LYS A 76 3.41 14.27 -22.56
CA LYS A 76 4.71 14.77 -22.15
C LYS A 76 4.93 14.60 -20.64
N ALA A 77 3.99 15.03 -19.82
CA ALA A 77 4.09 14.91 -18.36
C ALA A 77 4.20 13.45 -17.90
N ILE A 78 3.51 12.53 -18.57
CA ILE A 78 3.59 11.09 -18.26
C ILE A 78 4.97 10.53 -18.64
N THR A 79 5.52 10.93 -19.81
CA THR A 79 6.87 10.51 -20.25
C THR A 79 7.95 11.02 -19.30
N GLU A 80 7.83 12.25 -18.82
CA GLU A 80 8.76 12.87 -17.89
C GLU A 80 8.57 12.38 -16.43
N SER A 81 7.49 11.65 -16.17
CA SER A 81 7.23 11.09 -14.83
C SER A 81 8.18 9.95 -14.50
N TRP A 82 8.37 9.70 -13.22
CA TRP A 82 9.17 8.58 -12.69
C TRP A 82 8.62 7.18 -13.03
N LEU A 83 7.42 7.10 -13.63
CA LEU A 83 6.74 5.83 -13.93
C LEU A 83 7.32 5.11 -15.15
N TRP A 84 8.16 5.75 -15.95
CA TRP A 84 8.79 5.17 -17.16
C TRP A 84 7.76 4.56 -18.13
N LEU A 85 6.58 5.17 -18.22
CA LEU A 85 5.50 4.75 -19.09
C LEU A 85 5.64 5.46 -20.45
N ASN A 86 5.28 4.73 -21.51
CA ASN A 86 5.34 5.25 -22.88
C ASN A 86 3.92 5.53 -23.41
N PRO A 87 3.42 6.75 -23.29
CA PRO A 87 2.07 7.10 -23.73
C PRO A 87 1.99 7.16 -25.25
N GLN A 88 0.89 6.62 -25.80
CA GLN A 88 0.54 6.75 -27.22
C GLN A 88 -0.61 7.73 -27.34
N THR A 89 -0.39 8.82 -28.08
CA THR A 89 -1.43 9.82 -28.36
C THR A 89 -2.33 9.35 -29.48
N MET A 90 -3.63 9.38 -29.25
CA MET A 90 -4.69 9.16 -30.24
C MET A 90 -5.40 10.48 -30.55
N ALA A 91 -6.37 10.46 -31.45
CA ALA A 91 -7.08 11.66 -31.87
C ALA A 91 -7.84 12.38 -30.74
N ASP A 92 -8.29 11.63 -29.72
CA ASP A 92 -9.11 12.13 -28.61
C ASP A 92 -8.73 11.57 -27.24
N SER A 93 -7.62 10.81 -27.18
CA SER A 93 -7.20 10.13 -25.97
C SER A 93 -5.70 9.85 -25.94
N VAL A 94 -5.17 9.57 -24.75
CA VAL A 94 -3.83 9.06 -24.55
C VAL A 94 -3.94 7.64 -24.01
N ILE A 95 -3.30 6.69 -24.70
CA ILE A 95 -3.27 5.28 -24.29
C ILE A 95 -1.91 4.97 -23.69
N ILE A 96 -1.93 4.32 -22.52
CA ILE A 96 -0.73 3.89 -21.82
C ILE A 96 -0.77 2.38 -21.68
N LYS A 97 0.25 1.70 -22.22
CA LYS A 97 0.46 0.27 -21.95
C LYS A 97 1.44 0.13 -20.80
N VAL A 98 0.96 -0.52 -19.72
CA VAL A 98 1.81 -0.96 -18.62
C VAL A 98 2.42 -2.30 -19.01
N PRO A 99 3.74 -2.39 -19.19
CA PRO A 99 4.35 -3.64 -19.61
C PRO A 99 4.15 -4.72 -18.54
N PRO A 100 3.91 -5.98 -18.93
CA PRO A 100 3.84 -7.07 -17.96
C PRO A 100 5.17 -7.23 -17.24
N LEU A 101 5.13 -7.49 -15.95
CA LEU A 101 6.34 -7.76 -15.18
C LEU A 101 7.01 -9.04 -15.67
N THR A 102 8.32 -8.99 -15.83
CA THR A 102 9.14 -10.20 -16.01
C THR A 102 9.09 -11.06 -14.74
N GLU A 103 9.34 -12.37 -14.88
CA GLU A 103 9.39 -13.28 -13.71
C GLU A 103 10.41 -12.82 -12.66
N GLU A 104 11.55 -12.30 -13.11
CA GLU A 104 12.59 -11.78 -12.21
C GLU A 104 12.05 -10.61 -11.39
N ARG A 105 11.39 -9.68 -12.06
CA ARG A 105 10.81 -8.51 -11.37
C ARG A 105 9.69 -8.89 -10.41
N ARG A 106 8.88 -9.89 -10.73
CA ARG A 106 7.87 -10.43 -9.79
C ARG A 106 8.52 -10.99 -8.53
N LYS A 107 9.62 -11.75 -8.67
CA LYS A 107 10.39 -12.29 -7.54
C LYS A 107 10.99 -11.19 -6.66
N GLU A 108 11.51 -10.12 -7.27
CA GLU A 108 12.01 -8.96 -6.53
C GLU A 108 10.89 -8.29 -5.73
N ILE A 109 9.74 -8.04 -6.35
CA ILE A 109 8.59 -7.43 -5.68
C ILE A 109 8.05 -8.34 -4.56
N ALA A 110 7.97 -9.65 -4.77
CA ALA A 110 7.60 -10.60 -3.73
C ALA A 110 8.57 -10.57 -2.54
N LYS A 111 9.87 -10.39 -2.80
CA LYS A 111 10.87 -10.21 -1.75
C LYS A 111 10.66 -8.89 -0.97
N VAL A 112 10.34 -7.81 -1.69
CA VAL A 112 10.01 -6.53 -1.04
C VAL A 112 8.75 -6.67 -0.18
N ALA A 113 7.69 -7.31 -0.71
CA ALA A 113 6.47 -7.57 0.05
C ALA A 113 6.73 -8.40 1.32
N LYS A 114 7.62 -9.39 1.24
CA LYS A 114 8.05 -10.19 2.40
C LYS A 114 8.75 -9.33 3.45
N ASN A 115 9.65 -8.45 3.04
CA ASN A 115 10.34 -7.54 3.97
C ASN A 115 9.34 -6.62 4.68
N MET A 116 8.35 -6.08 3.96
CA MET A 116 7.29 -5.25 4.57
C MET A 116 6.46 -6.05 5.59
N ALA A 117 6.17 -7.33 5.33
CA ALA A 117 5.50 -8.20 6.31
C ALA A 117 6.36 -8.42 7.57
N GLU A 118 7.67 -8.62 7.42
CA GLU A 118 8.59 -8.75 8.56
C GLU A 118 8.67 -7.45 9.37
N ASP A 119 8.70 -6.29 8.73
CA ASP A 119 8.66 -4.98 9.41
C ASP A 119 7.36 -4.78 10.20
N ALA A 120 6.24 -5.24 9.66
CA ALA A 120 4.97 -5.25 10.39
C ALA A 120 5.01 -6.18 11.62
N LYS A 121 5.62 -7.39 11.51
CA LYS A 121 5.84 -8.28 12.66
C LYS A 121 6.74 -7.66 13.72
N VAL A 122 7.79 -6.93 13.31
CA VAL A 122 8.65 -6.17 14.23
C VAL A 122 7.82 -5.12 14.98
N SER A 123 6.94 -4.40 14.28
CA SER A 123 6.04 -3.40 14.89
C SER A 123 5.10 -4.05 15.92
N VAL A 124 4.54 -5.22 15.61
CA VAL A 124 3.71 -6.03 16.53
C VAL A 124 4.52 -6.50 17.76
N ARG A 125 5.77 -6.91 17.55
CA ARG A 125 6.69 -7.29 18.65
C ARG A 125 6.98 -6.10 19.58
N ASN A 126 7.20 -4.91 19.02
CA ASN A 126 7.42 -3.70 19.79
C ASN A 126 6.17 -3.33 20.61
N ALA A 127 4.97 -3.42 20.02
CA ALA A 127 3.71 -3.22 20.71
C ALA A 127 3.53 -4.18 21.89
N ARG A 128 3.91 -5.46 21.72
CA ARG A 128 3.92 -6.46 22.81
C ARG A 128 4.86 -6.05 23.94
N GLN A 129 6.09 -5.68 23.63
CA GLN A 129 7.09 -5.29 24.65
C GLN A 129 6.63 -4.09 25.47
N GLU A 130 6.11 -3.05 24.82
CA GLU A 130 5.59 -1.87 25.51
C GLU A 130 4.38 -2.22 26.38
N SER A 131 3.46 -3.06 25.89
CA SER A 131 2.29 -3.49 26.65
C SER A 131 2.67 -4.33 27.88
N LEU A 132 3.68 -5.21 27.77
CA LEU A 132 4.19 -5.98 28.91
C LEU A 132 4.84 -5.07 29.95
N LYS A 133 5.55 -4.02 29.54
CA LYS A 133 6.10 -3.03 30.48
C LYS A 133 4.99 -2.26 31.20
N ASP A 134 3.94 -1.83 30.46
CA ASP A 134 2.80 -1.14 31.05
C ASP A 134 2.07 -2.04 32.08
N ILE A 135 1.86 -3.33 31.76
CA ILE A 135 1.22 -4.31 32.65
C ILE A 135 2.07 -4.54 33.91
N LYS A 136 3.38 -4.72 33.76
CA LYS A 136 4.29 -4.93 34.90
C LYS A 136 4.35 -3.69 35.79
N LYS A 137 4.38 -2.50 35.20
CA LYS A 137 4.37 -1.25 35.96
C LYS A 137 3.09 -1.09 36.81
N ALA A 138 1.93 -1.52 36.27
CA ALA A 138 0.68 -1.48 37.01
C ALA A 138 0.67 -2.49 38.19
N GLU A 139 1.30 -3.67 38.04
CA GLU A 139 1.51 -4.60 39.14
C GLU A 139 2.44 -4.00 40.21
N ASP A 140 3.57 -3.44 39.82
CA ASP A 140 4.54 -2.81 40.74
C ASP A 140 3.89 -1.66 41.52
N ASN A 141 2.99 -0.90 40.89
CA ASN A 141 2.20 0.17 41.52
C ASN A 141 1.02 -0.37 42.36
N LYS A 142 0.80 -1.70 42.44
CA LYS A 142 -0.34 -2.35 43.12
C LYS A 142 -1.71 -1.96 42.56
N GLU A 143 -1.80 -1.54 41.31
CA GLU A 143 -3.06 -1.24 40.60
C GLU A 143 -3.76 -2.52 40.17
N ILE A 144 -3.01 -3.60 39.93
CA ILE A 144 -3.51 -4.93 39.54
C ILE A 144 -2.83 -6.00 40.42
N SER A 145 -3.54 -7.13 40.61
CA SER A 145 -2.99 -8.32 41.28
C SER A 145 -2.17 -9.17 40.28
N GLU A 146 -1.36 -10.10 40.83
CA GLU A 146 -0.59 -11.06 40.03
C GLU A 146 -1.48 -11.90 39.09
N ASP A 147 -2.65 -12.30 39.56
CA ASP A 147 -3.60 -13.12 38.77
C ASP A 147 -4.13 -12.30 37.57
N ILE A 148 -4.47 -11.03 37.80
CA ILE A 148 -4.90 -10.10 36.72
C ILE A 148 -3.77 -9.86 35.75
N ARG A 149 -2.52 -9.72 36.18
CA ARG A 149 -1.35 -9.62 35.31
C ARG A 149 -1.23 -10.83 34.39
N LYS A 150 -1.29 -12.05 34.94
CA LYS A 150 -1.22 -13.29 34.15
C LYS A 150 -2.32 -13.38 33.10
N ASP A 151 -3.54 -12.95 33.45
CA ASP A 151 -4.66 -12.92 32.53
C ASP A 151 -4.40 -11.92 31.38
N TYR A 152 -3.93 -10.70 31.68
CA TYR A 152 -3.56 -9.73 30.65
C TYR A 152 -2.41 -10.22 29.74
N GLU A 153 -1.41 -10.88 30.30
CA GLU A 153 -0.32 -11.48 29.49
C GLU A 153 -0.84 -12.54 28.54
N THR A 154 -1.77 -13.39 28.99
CA THR A 154 -2.41 -14.43 28.18
C THR A 154 -3.25 -13.83 27.05
N GLN A 155 -4.07 -12.82 27.37
CA GLN A 155 -4.88 -12.12 26.39
C GLN A 155 -3.99 -11.36 25.38
N LEU A 156 -2.91 -10.71 25.84
CA LEU A 156 -1.96 -10.02 24.97
C LEU A 156 -1.30 -11.02 24.01
N GLN A 157 -0.85 -12.18 24.51
CA GLN A 157 -0.23 -13.19 23.66
C GLN A 157 -1.19 -13.66 22.56
N LYS A 158 -2.46 -13.90 22.87
CA LYS A 158 -3.47 -14.26 21.89
C LYS A 158 -3.66 -13.17 20.82
N LEU A 159 -3.69 -11.90 21.21
CA LEU A 159 -3.78 -10.77 20.27
C LEU A 159 -2.58 -10.71 19.33
N ILE A 160 -1.36 -11.00 19.83
CA ILE A 160 -0.14 -11.03 19.04
C ILE A 160 -0.15 -12.19 18.05
N ASP A 161 -0.58 -13.38 18.47
CA ASP A 161 -0.66 -14.56 17.62
C ASP A 161 -1.67 -14.35 16.47
N ASP A 162 -2.84 -13.79 16.79
CA ASP A 162 -3.87 -13.44 15.81
C ASP A 162 -3.36 -12.36 14.81
N ALA A 163 -2.59 -11.37 15.30
CA ALA A 163 -1.98 -10.35 14.46
C ALA A 163 -0.95 -10.93 13.49
N ASN A 164 -0.05 -11.78 13.99
CA ASN A 164 0.95 -12.44 13.15
C ASN A 164 0.30 -13.32 12.08
N LYS A 165 -0.76 -14.05 12.44
CA LYS A 165 -1.52 -14.86 11.48
C LYS A 165 -2.14 -13.99 10.39
N LYS A 166 -2.76 -12.86 10.72
CA LYS A 166 -3.31 -11.91 9.74
C LYS A 166 -2.21 -11.36 8.82
N ILE A 167 -1.06 -10.96 9.35
CA ILE A 167 0.08 -10.48 8.54
C ILE A 167 0.53 -11.56 7.54
N GLU A 168 0.61 -12.82 7.97
CA GLU A 168 0.96 -13.93 7.08
C GLU A 168 -0.09 -14.20 6.01
N GLU A 169 -1.37 -14.12 6.36
CA GLU A 169 -2.47 -14.27 5.40
C GLU A 169 -2.44 -13.14 4.35
N HIS A 170 -2.25 -11.88 4.77
CA HIS A 170 -2.10 -10.74 3.86
C HIS A 170 -0.87 -10.90 2.94
N PHE A 171 0.25 -11.38 3.49
CA PHE A 171 1.44 -11.66 2.67
C PHE A 171 1.19 -12.75 1.65
N LYS A 172 0.59 -13.90 2.03
CA LYS A 172 0.28 -15.00 1.11
C LYS A 172 -0.66 -14.57 -0.02
N GLN A 173 -1.69 -13.78 0.32
CA GLN A 173 -2.60 -13.23 -0.69
C GLN A 173 -1.84 -12.31 -1.66
N LYS A 174 -1.01 -11.42 -1.11
CA LYS A 174 -0.22 -10.49 -1.92
C LYS A 174 0.80 -11.20 -2.80
N GLU A 175 1.51 -12.19 -2.28
CA GLU A 175 2.44 -13.02 -3.05
C GLU A 175 1.72 -13.76 -4.19
N ALA A 176 0.56 -14.35 -3.92
CA ALA A 176 -0.26 -14.99 -4.94
C ALA A 176 -0.70 -13.99 -6.03
N ASP A 177 -1.09 -12.76 -5.65
CA ASP A 177 -1.47 -11.72 -6.60
C ASP A 177 -0.29 -11.24 -7.45
N ILE A 178 0.91 -11.13 -6.88
CA ILE A 178 2.15 -10.79 -7.59
C ILE A 178 2.52 -11.87 -8.60
N MET A 179 2.33 -13.14 -8.25
CA MET A 179 2.71 -14.27 -9.09
C MET A 179 1.66 -14.67 -10.15
N LYS A 180 0.40 -14.20 -10.01
CA LYS A 180 -0.61 -14.40 -11.06
C LYS A 180 -0.24 -13.62 -12.32
N VAL A 181 -0.40 -14.28 -13.46
CA VAL A 181 -0.21 -13.71 -14.80
C VAL A 181 -1.43 -12.87 -15.19
#